data_87dc4d7d8ff262c4d100ebd1ff3bda1a
#
_entry.id   87dc4d7d8ff262c4d100ebd1ff3bda1a
#
_cell.length_a   1.000
_cell.length_b   1.000
_cell.length_c   1.000
_cell.angle_alpha   90.00
_cell.angle_beta   90.00
_cell.angle_gamma   90.00
#
_symmetry.space_group_name_H-M   'P 1'
#
loop_
_entity.id
_entity.type
_entity.pdbx_description
1 polymer ?
#
loop_
_entity_poly.entity_id
_entity_poly.type
_entity_poly.pdbx_seq_one_letter_code
_entity_poly.pdbx_strand_id
1 'polypeptide(L)'
;KAFPDMHQWLQDVQNFAKKNGYIDGFYGRRRRLPELLLDDYEFTFGKEYNEASQEFYKEDFINRLSHAKRTEKQQIINYAHKHNITIIDNTGKKAKALREVANSIIQGSSADICKIGLNSIYRDEVMRKYDAKLVMSIHDENGVVCDAQYADEVAKRLEYLAIKAASALPFNLTCDVTIEQHWYMGD
;
A
#
# COMPACT_ATOMS: atom_id res chain seq x y z
N LYS A 1 15.04 -6.68 -19.87
CA LYS A 1 14.11 -6.61 -18.73
C LYS A 1 12.95 -7.56 -19.04
N ALA A 2 12.52 -8.40 -18.07
CA ALA A 2 11.51 -9.42 -18.31
C ALA A 2 10.09 -8.83 -18.52
N PHE A 3 9.80 -7.66 -17.91
CA PHE A 3 8.47 -7.01 -17.95
C PHE A 3 8.62 -5.50 -18.09
N PRO A 4 8.81 -4.96 -19.32
CA PRO A 4 9.05 -3.53 -19.53
C PRO A 4 7.84 -2.67 -19.11
N ASP A 5 6.62 -3.11 -19.39
CA ASP A 5 5.39 -2.37 -19.07
C ASP A 5 5.17 -2.24 -17.56
N MET A 6 5.47 -3.29 -16.80
CA MET A 6 5.41 -3.25 -15.33
C MET A 6 6.46 -2.27 -14.76
N HIS A 7 7.64 -2.22 -15.37
CA HIS A 7 8.67 -1.28 -14.95
C HIS A 7 8.25 0.17 -15.21
N GLN A 8 7.68 0.44 -16.39
CA GLN A 8 7.16 1.76 -16.73
C GLN A 8 6.02 2.17 -15.78
N TRP A 9 5.04 1.27 -15.58
CA TRP A 9 3.95 1.49 -14.62
C TRP A 9 4.48 1.84 -13.22
N LEU A 10 5.46 1.09 -12.72
CA LEU A 10 6.06 1.36 -11.41
C LEU A 10 6.68 2.76 -11.33
N GLN A 11 7.39 3.18 -12.37
CA GLN A 11 7.97 4.52 -12.44
C GLN A 11 6.89 5.60 -12.44
N ASP A 12 5.82 5.40 -13.21
CA ASP A 12 4.73 6.37 -13.35
C ASP A 12 3.98 6.57 -12.03
N VAL A 13 3.63 5.49 -11.33
CA VAL A 13 2.94 5.59 -10.04
C VAL A 13 3.85 6.18 -8.95
N GLN A 14 5.15 5.89 -8.98
CA GLN A 14 6.10 6.50 -8.05
C GLN A 14 6.28 8.00 -8.32
N ASN A 15 6.36 8.41 -9.58
CA ASN A 15 6.45 9.82 -9.96
C ASN A 15 5.19 10.59 -9.58
N PHE A 16 4.02 9.99 -9.81
CA PHE A 16 2.75 10.56 -9.35
C PHE A 16 2.72 10.74 -7.84
N ALA A 17 3.11 9.71 -7.07
CA ALA A 17 3.13 9.77 -5.61
C ALA A 17 4.11 10.81 -5.07
N LYS A 18 5.32 10.93 -5.66
CA LYS A 18 6.29 11.98 -5.31
C LYS A 18 5.73 13.38 -5.50
N LYS A 19 4.97 13.60 -6.57
CA LYS A 19 4.39 14.91 -6.88
C LYS A 19 3.21 15.27 -5.98
N ASN A 20 2.38 14.28 -5.62
CA ASN A 20 1.07 14.52 -5.00
C ASN A 20 1.01 14.12 -3.52
N GLY A 21 1.96 13.33 -3.01
CA GLY A 21 1.96 12.84 -1.62
C GLY A 21 0.90 11.79 -1.35
N TYR A 22 0.33 11.17 -2.37
CA TYR A 22 -0.65 10.08 -2.24
C TYR A 22 -0.68 9.20 -3.48
N ILE A 23 -1.35 8.07 -3.37
CA ILE A 23 -1.70 7.18 -4.49
C ILE A 23 -3.12 6.63 -4.27
N ASP A 24 -3.86 6.44 -5.35
CA ASP A 24 -5.18 5.82 -5.32
C ASP A 24 -5.09 4.37 -5.84
N GLY A 25 -5.79 3.45 -5.15
CA GLY A 25 -5.99 2.08 -5.61
C GLY A 25 -7.07 1.99 -6.70
N PHE A 26 -7.25 0.81 -7.30
CA PHE A 26 -8.20 0.58 -8.39
C PHE A 26 -9.67 0.90 -8.02
N TYR A 27 -10.00 0.85 -6.75
CA TYR A 27 -11.34 1.15 -6.21
C TYR A 27 -11.43 2.54 -5.57
N GLY A 28 -10.49 3.44 -5.89
CA GLY A 28 -10.47 4.83 -5.44
C GLY A 28 -10.04 5.02 -3.97
N ARG A 29 -9.58 3.96 -3.29
CA ARG A 29 -9.01 4.09 -1.95
C ARG A 29 -7.73 4.88 -2.02
N ARG A 30 -7.66 6.00 -1.30
CA ARG A 30 -6.46 6.84 -1.21
C ARG A 30 -5.55 6.42 -0.08
N ARG A 31 -4.29 6.15 -0.42
CA ARG A 31 -3.18 6.02 0.52
C ARG A 31 -2.37 7.31 0.51
N ARG A 32 -2.35 8.03 1.63
CA ARG A 32 -1.52 9.21 1.82
C ARG A 32 -0.10 8.80 2.18
N LEU A 33 0.87 9.50 1.57
CA LEU A 33 2.30 9.30 1.71
C LEU A 33 2.97 10.68 1.87
N PRO A 34 2.64 11.42 2.94
CA PRO A 34 3.13 12.79 3.13
C PRO A 34 4.65 12.87 3.20
N GLU A 35 5.31 11.77 3.59
CA GLU A 35 6.76 11.67 3.64
C GLU A 35 7.43 11.94 2.29
N LEU A 36 6.73 11.69 1.18
CA LEU A 36 7.26 11.94 -0.17
C LEU A 36 7.35 13.43 -0.52
N LEU A 37 6.59 14.28 0.19
CA LEU A 37 6.59 15.73 0.00
C LEU A 37 7.61 16.46 0.88
N LEU A 38 8.24 15.76 1.83
CA LEU A 38 9.27 16.35 2.68
C LEU A 38 10.52 16.69 1.85
N ASP A 39 11.23 17.70 2.26
CA ASP A 39 12.59 17.92 1.78
C ASP A 39 13.50 16.76 2.21
N ASP A 40 14.51 16.45 1.43
CA ASP A 40 15.46 15.38 1.76
C ASP A 40 16.20 15.67 3.07
N TYR A 41 16.46 16.94 3.31
CA TYR A 41 17.07 17.44 4.55
C TYR A 41 16.35 18.69 5.01
N GLU A 42 15.90 18.70 6.26
CA GLU A 42 15.36 19.89 6.92
C GLU A 42 16.40 20.48 7.87
N PHE A 43 16.52 21.80 7.87
CA PHE A 43 17.52 22.52 8.64
C PHE A 43 16.88 23.46 9.66
N THR A 44 17.39 23.43 10.87
CA THR A 44 17.08 24.43 11.90
C THR A 44 18.39 25.06 12.39
N PHE A 45 18.49 26.35 12.30
CA PHE A 45 19.70 27.12 12.66
C PHE A 45 19.55 27.79 14.01
N GLY A 46 20.68 27.94 14.74
CA GLY A 46 20.78 28.77 15.92
C GLY A 46 20.56 30.26 15.58
N LYS A 47 20.26 31.05 16.61
CA LYS A 47 19.93 32.48 16.46
C LYS A 47 21.09 33.35 15.92
N GLU A 48 22.30 32.85 15.97
CA GLU A 48 23.52 33.49 15.47
C GLU A 48 23.63 33.52 13.94
N TYR A 49 22.83 32.69 13.23
CA TYR A 49 22.88 32.61 11.79
C TYR A 49 21.89 33.57 11.13
N ASN A 50 22.39 34.48 10.30
CA ASN A 50 21.56 35.30 9.42
C ASN A 50 21.14 34.51 8.14
N GLU A 51 20.21 35.06 7.35
CA GLU A 51 19.66 34.39 6.17
C GLU A 51 20.75 33.98 5.17
N ALA A 52 21.71 34.83 4.88
CA ALA A 52 22.79 34.54 3.93
C ALA A 52 23.69 33.39 4.42
N SER A 53 24.02 33.35 5.71
CA SER A 53 24.79 32.26 6.28
C SER A 53 23.99 30.97 6.35
N GLN A 54 22.68 31.01 6.62
CA GLN A 54 21.82 29.83 6.59
C GLN A 54 21.78 29.21 5.18
N GLU A 55 21.64 30.03 4.13
CA GLU A 55 21.61 29.56 2.75
C GLU A 55 22.93 28.90 2.34
N PHE A 56 24.07 29.56 2.67
CA PHE A 56 25.39 29.00 2.43
C PHE A 56 25.60 27.63 3.10
N TYR A 57 25.25 27.52 4.39
CA TYR A 57 25.39 26.23 5.10
C TYR A 57 24.42 25.17 4.63
N LYS A 58 23.20 25.52 4.23
CA LYS A 58 22.27 24.57 3.61
C LYS A 58 22.86 23.96 2.34
N GLU A 59 23.36 24.77 1.43
CA GLU A 59 23.97 24.30 0.20
C GLU A 59 25.18 23.39 0.45
N ASP A 60 26.10 23.81 1.36
CA ASP A 60 27.28 23.01 1.71
C ASP A 60 26.88 21.67 2.30
N PHE A 61 25.97 21.64 3.28
CA PHE A 61 25.54 20.40 3.91
C PHE A 61 24.76 19.49 2.97
N ILE A 62 23.87 20.03 2.12
CA ILE A 62 23.14 19.25 1.11
C ILE A 62 24.14 18.59 0.17
N ASN A 63 25.10 19.32 -0.34
CA ASN A 63 26.14 18.79 -1.22
C ASN A 63 26.93 17.66 -0.56
N ARG A 64 27.41 17.86 0.66
CA ARG A 64 28.15 16.84 1.43
C ARG A 64 27.31 15.60 1.74
N LEU A 65 26.04 15.78 2.16
CA LEU A 65 25.13 14.69 2.52
C LEU A 65 24.69 13.88 1.30
N SER A 66 24.52 14.50 0.14
CA SER A 66 24.11 13.83 -1.09
C SER A 66 25.17 12.85 -1.62
N HIS A 67 26.44 13.12 -1.34
CA HIS A 67 27.58 12.28 -1.80
C HIS A 67 28.11 11.34 -0.69
N ALA A 68 27.65 11.50 0.55
CA ALA A 68 28.15 10.76 1.70
C ALA A 68 27.56 9.36 1.80
N LYS A 69 28.37 8.39 2.22
CA LYS A 69 27.92 7.06 2.66
C LYS A 69 27.15 7.16 3.98
N ARG A 70 26.34 6.16 4.29
CA ARG A 70 25.48 6.13 5.48
C ARG A 70 26.21 6.49 6.79
N THR A 71 27.42 5.97 6.99
CA THR A 71 28.26 6.22 8.17
C THR A 71 28.79 7.67 8.20
N GLU A 72 29.14 8.20 7.04
CA GLU A 72 29.63 9.57 6.89
C GLU A 72 28.54 10.61 7.12
N LYS A 73 27.30 10.32 6.67
CA LYS A 73 26.13 11.18 6.92
C LYS A 73 25.96 11.48 8.40
N GLN A 74 26.06 10.45 9.26
CA GLN A 74 25.93 10.68 10.70
C GLN A 74 27.04 11.57 11.27
N GLN A 75 28.25 11.47 10.75
CA GLN A 75 29.36 12.32 11.15
C GLN A 75 29.11 13.79 10.77
N ILE A 76 28.58 14.02 9.53
CA ILE A 76 28.22 15.36 9.05
C ILE A 76 27.10 15.96 9.91
N ILE A 77 26.05 15.21 10.22
CA ILE A 77 24.94 15.65 11.08
C ILE A 77 25.45 15.99 12.49
N ASN A 78 26.30 15.15 13.05
CA ASN A 78 26.91 15.40 14.37
C ASN A 78 27.80 16.65 14.37
N TYR A 79 28.52 16.90 13.27
CA TYR A 79 29.31 18.11 13.09
C TYR A 79 28.41 19.35 13.06
N ALA A 80 27.35 19.33 12.24
CA ALA A 80 26.38 20.42 12.17
C ALA A 80 25.77 20.74 13.55
N HIS A 81 25.39 19.70 14.29
CA HIS A 81 24.81 19.86 15.64
C HIS A 81 25.76 20.56 16.61
N LYS A 82 27.08 20.29 16.56
CA LYS A 82 28.06 20.97 17.37
C LYS A 82 28.16 22.49 17.06
N HIS A 83 27.69 22.87 15.88
CA HIS A 83 27.64 24.26 15.42
C HIS A 83 26.22 24.85 15.47
N ASN A 84 25.35 24.36 16.35
CA ASN A 84 23.95 24.79 16.51
C ASN A 84 23.14 24.76 15.23
N ILE A 85 23.43 23.77 14.35
CA ILE A 85 22.65 23.49 13.15
C ILE A 85 22.05 22.09 13.30
N THR A 86 20.73 21.99 13.40
CA THR A 86 20.03 20.71 13.43
C THR A 86 19.64 20.29 12.02
N ILE A 87 20.01 19.10 11.62
CA ILE A 87 19.67 18.50 10.31
C ILE A 87 18.81 17.28 10.55
N ILE A 88 17.62 17.24 9.94
CA ILE A 88 16.74 16.06 9.89
C ILE A 88 16.92 15.42 8.52
N ASP A 89 17.41 14.18 8.48
CA ASP A 89 17.52 13.38 7.25
C ASP A 89 16.21 12.61 7.02
N ASN A 90 15.46 13.02 6.01
CA ASN A 90 14.21 12.40 5.59
C ASN A 90 14.40 11.40 4.45
N THR A 91 15.59 11.24 3.90
CA THR A 91 15.84 10.37 2.73
C THR A 91 15.42 8.92 2.99
N GLY A 92 15.64 8.42 4.19
CA GLY A 92 15.21 7.08 4.60
C GLY A 92 13.69 6.91 4.66
N LYS A 93 12.96 7.91 5.18
CA LYS A 93 11.49 7.93 5.23
C LYS A 93 10.90 7.97 3.82
N LYS A 94 11.43 8.85 2.96
CA LYS A 94 11.03 8.98 1.56
C LYS A 94 11.29 7.69 0.79
N ALA A 95 12.44 7.07 0.95
CA ALA A 95 12.78 5.80 0.30
C ALA A 95 11.87 4.65 0.77
N LYS A 96 11.47 4.63 2.06
CA LYS A 96 10.48 3.67 2.57
C LYS A 96 9.11 3.91 1.94
N ALA A 97 8.59 5.14 1.99
CA ALA A 97 7.31 5.51 1.41
C ALA A 97 7.25 5.18 -0.09
N LEU A 98 8.34 5.41 -0.83
CA LEU A 98 8.41 5.10 -2.25
C LEU A 98 8.31 3.60 -2.56
N ARG A 99 8.86 2.73 -1.70
CA ARG A 99 8.70 1.27 -1.83
C ARG A 99 7.26 0.83 -1.53
N GLU A 100 6.54 1.57 -0.67
CA GLU A 100 5.16 1.27 -0.31
C GLU A 100 4.14 1.66 -1.41
N VAL A 101 4.51 2.49 -2.39
CA VAL A 101 3.58 2.99 -3.43
C VAL A 101 2.90 1.84 -4.18
N ALA A 102 3.67 0.99 -4.86
CA ALA A 102 3.13 -0.13 -5.64
C ALA A 102 2.37 -1.13 -4.76
N ASN A 103 2.95 -1.43 -3.59
CA ASN A 103 2.33 -2.32 -2.60
C ASN A 103 0.97 -1.81 -2.12
N SER A 104 0.85 -0.50 -1.92
CA SER A 104 -0.41 0.13 -1.50
C SER A 104 -1.50 0.02 -2.56
N ILE A 105 -1.15 0.11 -3.85
CA ILE A 105 -2.12 -0.08 -4.95
C ILE A 105 -2.57 -1.55 -4.97
N ILE A 106 -1.64 -2.48 -5.02
CA ILE A 106 -1.94 -3.91 -5.19
C ILE A 106 -2.67 -4.46 -3.96
N GLN A 107 -2.07 -4.36 -2.78
CA GLN A 107 -2.67 -4.90 -1.54
C GLN A 107 -3.91 -4.13 -1.12
N GLY A 108 -3.94 -2.81 -1.32
CA GLY A 108 -5.12 -2.00 -1.04
C GLY A 108 -6.31 -2.39 -1.90
N SER A 109 -6.10 -2.61 -3.20
CA SER A 109 -7.14 -3.03 -4.13
C SER A 109 -7.60 -4.46 -3.86
N SER A 110 -6.68 -5.38 -3.53
CA SER A 110 -7.03 -6.74 -3.10
C SER A 110 -7.94 -6.72 -1.87
N ALA A 111 -7.58 -5.93 -0.85
CA ALA A 111 -8.43 -5.78 0.34
C ALA A 111 -9.80 -5.17 0.04
N ASP A 112 -9.91 -4.31 -0.97
CA ASP A 112 -11.20 -3.75 -1.39
C ASP A 112 -12.05 -4.79 -2.11
N ILE A 113 -11.46 -5.64 -2.96
CA ILE A 113 -12.15 -6.78 -3.61
C ILE A 113 -12.73 -7.71 -2.54
N CYS A 114 -11.92 -8.12 -1.56
CA CYS A 114 -12.39 -8.97 -0.47
C CYS A 114 -13.58 -8.34 0.27
N LYS A 115 -13.53 -7.05 0.61
CA LYS A 115 -14.62 -6.35 1.29
C LYS A 115 -15.89 -6.23 0.43
N ILE A 116 -15.73 -5.97 -0.86
CA ILE A 116 -16.86 -5.94 -1.81
C ILE A 116 -17.49 -7.33 -1.89
N GLY A 117 -16.67 -8.39 -1.99
CA GLY A 117 -17.11 -9.78 -1.98
C GLY A 117 -17.90 -10.12 -0.72
N LEU A 118 -17.35 -9.85 0.46
CA LEU A 118 -18.02 -10.06 1.76
C LEU A 118 -19.38 -9.36 1.84
N ASN A 119 -19.43 -8.08 1.46
CA ASN A 119 -20.69 -7.33 1.45
C ASN A 119 -21.69 -7.90 0.44
N SER A 120 -21.22 -8.37 -0.72
CA SER A 120 -22.06 -8.96 -1.75
C SER A 120 -22.66 -10.28 -1.26
N ILE A 121 -21.87 -11.16 -0.64
CA ILE A 121 -22.32 -12.43 -0.04
C ILE A 121 -23.38 -12.15 1.05
N TYR A 122 -23.09 -11.23 1.97
CA TYR A 122 -24.01 -10.90 3.07
C TYR A 122 -25.37 -10.35 2.60
N ARG A 123 -25.38 -9.58 1.51
CA ARG A 123 -26.59 -8.93 0.98
C ARG A 123 -27.32 -9.75 -0.07
N ASP A 124 -26.76 -10.85 -0.53
CA ASP A 124 -27.28 -11.60 -1.65
C ASP A 124 -28.58 -12.35 -1.29
N GLU A 125 -29.57 -12.25 -2.17
CA GLU A 125 -30.89 -12.87 -1.96
C GLU A 125 -30.85 -14.39 -2.08
N VAL A 126 -29.98 -14.95 -2.94
CA VAL A 126 -29.82 -16.40 -3.09
C VAL A 126 -29.18 -16.98 -1.84
N MET A 127 -28.14 -16.31 -1.29
CA MET A 127 -27.53 -16.71 -0.02
C MET A 127 -28.55 -16.72 1.11
N ARG A 128 -29.40 -15.69 1.20
CA ARG A 128 -30.49 -15.63 2.22
C ARG A 128 -31.55 -16.70 2.00
N LYS A 129 -31.94 -16.96 0.76
CA LYS A 129 -32.92 -17.98 0.42
C LYS A 129 -32.54 -19.37 0.92
N TYR A 130 -31.25 -19.70 0.85
CA TYR A 130 -30.72 -20.99 1.28
C TYR A 130 -30.14 -20.95 2.71
N ASP A 131 -30.42 -19.91 3.48
CA ASP A 131 -29.87 -19.66 4.82
C ASP A 131 -28.34 -19.83 4.89
N ALA A 132 -27.67 -19.51 3.79
CA ALA A 132 -26.22 -19.59 3.69
C ALA A 132 -25.57 -18.44 4.49
N LYS A 133 -24.70 -18.80 5.42
CA LYS A 133 -24.10 -17.86 6.38
C LYS A 133 -22.61 -17.74 6.15
N LEU A 134 -22.15 -16.51 5.96
CA LEU A 134 -20.72 -16.19 6.00
C LEU A 134 -20.25 -16.35 7.45
N VAL A 135 -19.36 -17.28 7.70
CA VAL A 135 -18.86 -17.59 9.05
C VAL A 135 -17.40 -17.23 9.23
N MET A 136 -16.65 -17.06 8.14
CA MET A 136 -15.22 -16.84 8.21
C MET A 136 -14.72 -16.04 7.02
N SER A 137 -13.70 -15.22 7.24
CA SER A 137 -12.90 -14.61 6.20
C SER A 137 -11.44 -14.56 6.67
N ILE A 138 -10.56 -15.26 5.96
CA ILE A 138 -9.13 -15.32 6.26
C ILE A 138 -8.37 -14.96 4.98
N HIS A 139 -7.65 -13.83 5.00
CA HIS A 139 -6.94 -13.30 3.86
C HIS A 139 -7.84 -13.11 2.63
N ASP A 140 -7.75 -13.99 1.64
CA ASP A 140 -8.50 -14.04 0.38
C ASP A 140 -9.53 -15.17 0.34
N GLU A 141 -9.66 -15.95 1.40
CA GLU A 141 -10.59 -17.05 1.57
C GLU A 141 -11.83 -16.65 2.36
N ASN A 142 -13.02 -17.10 1.89
CA ASN A 142 -14.29 -16.87 2.56
C ASN A 142 -15.01 -18.19 2.80
N GLY A 143 -15.29 -18.51 4.08
CA GLY A 143 -16.05 -19.67 4.49
C GLY A 143 -17.53 -19.37 4.63
N VAL A 144 -18.38 -20.15 3.95
CA VAL A 144 -19.83 -20.08 4.00
C VAL A 144 -20.39 -21.42 4.44
N VAL A 145 -21.33 -21.41 5.35
CA VAL A 145 -22.04 -22.62 5.81
C VAL A 145 -23.47 -22.58 5.32
N CYS A 146 -23.96 -23.70 4.79
CA CYS A 146 -25.36 -23.90 4.38
C CYS A 146 -25.78 -25.36 4.55
N ASP A 147 -27.08 -25.64 4.38
CA ASP A 147 -27.56 -27.03 4.30
C ASP A 147 -26.95 -27.76 3.11
N ALA A 148 -26.51 -29.01 3.33
CA ALA A 148 -25.83 -29.85 2.31
C ALA A 148 -26.61 -29.99 1.00
N GLN A 149 -27.94 -30.02 1.07
CA GLN A 149 -28.80 -30.13 -0.13
C GLN A 149 -28.73 -28.92 -1.07
N TYR A 150 -28.23 -27.77 -0.60
CA TYR A 150 -28.09 -26.51 -1.37
C TYR A 150 -26.62 -26.16 -1.66
N ALA A 151 -25.69 -27.04 -1.30
CA ALA A 151 -24.26 -26.71 -1.37
C ALA A 151 -23.80 -26.32 -2.78
N ASP A 152 -24.28 -27.05 -3.83
CA ASP A 152 -23.90 -26.76 -5.21
C ASP A 152 -24.41 -25.41 -5.71
N GLU A 153 -25.66 -25.05 -5.37
CA GLU A 153 -26.24 -23.76 -5.75
C GLU A 153 -25.55 -22.59 -5.01
N VAL A 154 -25.29 -22.79 -3.73
CA VAL A 154 -24.56 -21.81 -2.91
C VAL A 154 -23.12 -21.64 -3.42
N ALA A 155 -22.43 -22.73 -3.76
CA ALA A 155 -21.06 -22.68 -4.28
C ALA A 155 -20.99 -21.89 -5.60
N LYS A 156 -21.87 -22.18 -6.56
CA LYS A 156 -21.96 -21.44 -7.84
C LYS A 156 -22.26 -19.96 -7.62
N ARG A 157 -23.10 -19.64 -6.64
CA ARG A 157 -23.44 -18.27 -6.34
C ARG A 157 -22.28 -17.54 -5.66
N LEU A 158 -21.57 -18.23 -4.77
CA LEU A 158 -20.38 -17.71 -4.10
C LEU A 158 -19.28 -17.35 -5.11
N GLU A 159 -18.98 -18.27 -6.03
CA GLU A 159 -18.03 -18.05 -7.14
C GLU A 159 -18.41 -16.82 -7.96
N TYR A 160 -19.66 -16.72 -8.39
CA TYR A 160 -20.15 -15.56 -9.14
C TYR A 160 -19.96 -14.24 -8.36
N LEU A 161 -20.28 -14.20 -7.08
CA LEU A 161 -20.15 -13.00 -6.25
C LEU A 161 -18.69 -12.61 -6.05
N ALA A 162 -17.81 -13.59 -5.86
CA ALA A 162 -16.37 -13.35 -5.71
C ALA A 162 -15.77 -12.78 -7.00
N ILE A 163 -16.05 -13.37 -8.16
CA ILE A 163 -15.59 -12.87 -9.47
C ILE A 163 -16.16 -11.47 -9.75
N LYS A 164 -17.44 -11.25 -9.46
CA LYS A 164 -18.10 -9.97 -9.65
C LYS A 164 -17.49 -8.87 -8.80
N ALA A 165 -17.01 -9.18 -7.60
CA ALA A 165 -16.32 -8.20 -6.73
C ALA A 165 -15.07 -7.60 -7.38
N ALA A 166 -14.44 -8.33 -8.29
CA ALA A 166 -13.24 -7.91 -9.03
C ALA A 166 -13.54 -7.22 -10.38
N SER A 167 -14.81 -6.99 -10.72
CA SER A 167 -15.24 -6.52 -12.06
C SER A 167 -14.71 -5.14 -12.48
N ALA A 168 -14.19 -4.32 -11.54
CA ALA A 168 -13.56 -3.05 -11.85
C ALA A 168 -12.08 -3.18 -12.27
N LEU A 169 -11.50 -4.37 -12.16
CA LEU A 169 -10.13 -4.61 -12.63
C LEU A 169 -10.09 -4.70 -14.17
N PRO A 170 -8.98 -4.29 -14.80
CA PRO A 170 -8.82 -4.37 -16.25
C PRO A 170 -8.52 -5.81 -16.74
N PHE A 171 -8.62 -6.81 -15.87
CA PHE A 171 -8.39 -8.24 -16.14
C PHE A 171 -9.34 -9.09 -15.30
N ASN A 172 -9.57 -10.32 -15.75
CA ASN A 172 -10.44 -11.26 -15.05
C ASN A 172 -9.68 -11.95 -13.92
N LEU A 173 -10.30 -11.97 -12.72
CA LEU A 173 -9.89 -12.87 -11.64
C LEU A 173 -10.74 -14.13 -11.68
N THR A 174 -10.13 -15.25 -11.34
CA THR A 174 -10.81 -16.52 -11.09
C THR A 174 -10.98 -16.72 -9.59
N CYS A 175 -11.96 -17.54 -9.23
CA CYS A 175 -12.21 -17.96 -7.86
C CYS A 175 -12.44 -19.46 -7.88
N ASP A 176 -11.74 -20.20 -7.04
CA ASP A 176 -11.98 -21.61 -6.83
C ASP A 176 -12.90 -21.79 -5.62
N VAL A 177 -13.90 -22.63 -5.72
CA VAL A 177 -14.83 -22.97 -4.64
C VAL A 177 -14.77 -24.45 -4.36
N THR A 178 -14.54 -24.82 -3.11
CA THR A 178 -14.59 -26.21 -2.63
C THR A 178 -15.80 -26.41 -1.73
N ILE A 179 -16.39 -27.61 -1.78
CA ILE A 179 -17.50 -28.01 -0.91
C ILE A 179 -16.97 -29.11 0.00
N GLU A 180 -17.00 -28.84 1.31
CA GLU A 180 -16.52 -29.75 2.33
C GLU A 180 -17.59 -29.95 3.42
N GLN A 181 -17.62 -31.15 4.03
CA GLN A 181 -18.52 -31.41 5.16
C GLN A 181 -18.02 -30.78 6.46
N HIS A 182 -16.74 -30.60 6.56
CA HIS A 182 -16.07 -29.99 7.72
C HIS A 182 -14.99 -29.05 7.23
N TRP A 183 -14.80 -27.94 7.94
CA TRP A 183 -13.60 -27.15 7.72
C TRP A 183 -12.39 -27.89 8.28
N TYR A 184 -11.55 -28.39 7.39
CA TYR A 184 -10.35 -29.13 7.73
C TYR A 184 -9.14 -28.22 7.62
N MET A 185 -8.47 -27.98 8.73
CA MET A 185 -7.14 -27.39 8.73
C MET A 185 -6.19 -28.56 8.46
N GLY A 186 -5.72 -28.69 7.23
CA GLY A 186 -4.85 -29.78 6.80
C GLY A 186 -3.75 -30.13 7.82
N ASP A 187 -3.26 -31.39 7.71
CA ASP A 187 -2.15 -31.90 8.51
C ASP A 187 -0.86 -31.09 8.33
#